data_9079d6a17a1004e0c479956e788f9a3c
#
_entry.id   9079d6a17a1004e0c479956e788f9a3c
#
_cell.length_a   1.000
_cell.length_b   1.000
_cell.length_c   1.000
_cell.angle_alpha   90.00
_cell.angle_beta   90.00
_cell.angle_gamma   90.00
#
_symmetry.space_group_name_H-M   'P 1'
#
loop_
_entity.id
_entity.type
_entity.pdbx_description
1 polymer ?
#
loop_
_entity_poly.entity_id
_entity_poly.type
_entity_poly.pdbx_seq_one_letter_code
_entity_poly.pdbx_strand_id
1 'polypeptide(L)'
;MSFIIACEEGKRKIAEILLDKQEVDVTYTDEKGRSALHYAAHHGYLDIVKKLVLAGADVNYEDHQGETPLYFACLQRQKQTVDYLMEQGARIDIKDYLGNSLLHLTARTAQLALVQHFLKEGLAVDGLNNEAQTPLLIAVAYKHRPIIQELLSHGAQIDASDKSGDHSLILSVRSNNLPITQLLLEANTSVNHTNDQGETAMLVASINGNRMISKLLIEHHADMFLSTKEGISPIWYACTHNQKELVSLFLDHGLDVDYSKPAASTDSEFGSFIDWVENNQGKKNNFNTAAPYAGETLLHVAIKHGHTAMAKLLLDAGASINKLDDSGNTALHFAAANGKKDIVKMLLEHGADATLINNREQLAIDYANMNGFNEITALLVEYSPTTKNKPSLKAVPAKEKASESIGQDISSKKQALLDLKELLDAGILTQEEFEVEKKKLLA
;
A
#
# COMPACT_ATOMS: atom_id res chain seq x y z
N MET A 1 6.02 -10.24 -52.70
CA MET A 1 5.96 -9.54 -51.40
C MET A 1 5.36 -8.18 -51.68
N SER A 2 4.28 -7.81 -50.99
CA SER A 2 3.71 -6.48 -51.15
C SER A 2 4.62 -5.41 -50.50
N PHE A 3 4.44 -4.17 -50.93
CA PHE A 3 5.25 -3.04 -50.43
C PHE A 3 5.09 -2.86 -48.92
N ILE A 4 3.86 -2.90 -48.41
CA ILE A 4 3.58 -2.77 -46.98
C ILE A 4 4.24 -3.89 -46.16
N ILE A 5 4.21 -5.13 -46.62
CA ILE A 5 4.89 -6.25 -45.95
C ILE A 5 6.41 -6.03 -45.92
N ALA A 6 6.98 -5.50 -47.04
CA ALA A 6 8.41 -5.17 -47.06
C ALA A 6 8.78 -4.07 -46.05
N CYS A 7 7.90 -3.07 -45.84
CA CYS A 7 8.07 -2.07 -44.82
C CYS A 7 7.90 -2.64 -43.41
N GLU A 8 6.88 -3.45 -43.13
CA GLU A 8 6.61 -4.09 -41.84
C GLU A 8 7.77 -5.00 -41.42
N GLU A 9 8.27 -5.85 -42.31
CA GLU A 9 9.39 -6.76 -42.02
C GLU A 9 10.76 -6.08 -42.01
N GLY A 10 10.83 -4.76 -42.17
CA GLY A 10 12.09 -4.02 -42.19
C GLY A 10 13.01 -4.31 -43.39
N LYS A 11 12.47 -4.82 -44.51
CA LYS A 11 13.23 -5.14 -45.69
C LYS A 11 13.45 -3.89 -46.60
N ARG A 12 14.24 -2.95 -46.05
CA ARG A 12 14.45 -1.61 -46.64
C ARG A 12 14.74 -1.63 -48.13
N LYS A 13 15.72 -2.46 -48.60
CA LYS A 13 16.09 -2.51 -50.02
C LYS A 13 14.94 -2.98 -50.92
N ILE A 14 14.11 -3.92 -50.46
CA ILE A 14 12.95 -4.42 -51.21
C ILE A 14 11.87 -3.32 -51.25
N ALA A 15 11.61 -2.66 -50.14
CA ALA A 15 10.68 -1.56 -50.06
C ALA A 15 11.12 -0.38 -50.98
N GLU A 16 12.40 -0.06 -51.04
CA GLU A 16 12.96 0.96 -51.90
C GLU A 16 12.78 0.63 -53.38
N ILE A 17 13.10 -0.61 -53.81
CA ILE A 17 12.93 -1.07 -55.18
C ILE A 17 11.45 -1.06 -55.61
N LEU A 18 10.54 -1.46 -54.70
CA LEU A 18 9.11 -1.48 -55.00
C LEU A 18 8.56 -0.07 -55.14
N LEU A 19 8.98 0.85 -54.27
CA LEU A 19 8.57 2.26 -54.30
C LEU A 19 9.06 2.97 -55.60
N ASP A 20 10.30 2.71 -56.02
CA ASP A 20 10.87 3.33 -57.21
C ASP A 20 10.17 2.86 -58.50
N LYS A 21 9.43 1.75 -58.52
CA LYS A 21 8.63 1.28 -59.64
C LYS A 21 7.33 2.02 -59.89
N GLN A 22 6.97 2.96 -58.96
CA GLN A 22 5.78 3.84 -59.00
C GLN A 22 4.41 3.09 -59.11
N GLU A 23 4.36 1.77 -58.82
CA GLU A 23 3.13 0.97 -58.81
C GLU A 23 2.59 0.76 -57.37
N VAL A 24 2.99 1.62 -56.43
CA VAL A 24 2.65 1.46 -55.01
C VAL A 24 1.51 2.41 -54.64
N ASP A 25 0.44 1.83 -54.10
CA ASP A 25 -0.61 2.60 -53.45
C ASP A 25 -0.13 2.98 -52.03
N VAL A 26 0.24 4.25 -51.87
CA VAL A 26 0.74 4.80 -50.58
C VAL A 26 -0.37 4.95 -49.56
N THR A 27 -1.63 4.86 -49.95
CA THR A 27 -2.81 4.97 -49.06
C THR A 27 -3.26 3.61 -48.54
N TYR A 28 -2.71 2.50 -49.07
CA TYR A 28 -3.05 1.15 -48.62
C TYR A 28 -2.68 0.92 -47.18
N THR A 29 -3.59 0.31 -46.41
CA THR A 29 -3.41 -0.05 -45.02
C THR A 29 -3.57 -1.53 -44.76
N ASP A 30 -2.91 -2.03 -43.74
CA ASP A 30 -3.08 -3.42 -43.29
C ASP A 30 -4.31 -3.57 -42.36
N GLU A 31 -4.48 -4.80 -41.80
CA GLU A 31 -5.58 -5.14 -40.87
C GLU A 31 -5.57 -4.32 -39.58
N LYS A 32 -4.47 -3.67 -39.23
CA LYS A 32 -4.34 -2.78 -38.06
C LYS A 32 -4.62 -1.31 -38.40
N GLY A 33 -4.92 -1.01 -39.67
CA GLY A 33 -5.06 0.33 -40.20
C GLY A 33 -3.72 1.04 -40.42
N ARG A 34 -2.60 0.34 -40.41
CA ARG A 34 -1.27 0.94 -40.59
C ARG A 34 -0.91 1.08 -42.07
N SER A 35 -0.45 2.26 -42.45
CA SER A 35 0.10 2.51 -43.78
C SER A 35 1.61 2.19 -43.80
N ALA A 36 2.16 2.12 -45.01
CA ALA A 36 3.61 1.96 -45.19
C ALA A 36 4.43 3.06 -44.51
N LEU A 37 3.87 4.27 -44.37
CA LEU A 37 4.52 5.39 -43.66
C LEU A 37 4.68 5.13 -42.16
N HIS A 38 3.73 4.44 -41.52
CA HIS A 38 3.87 4.00 -40.12
C HIS A 38 5.08 3.09 -39.94
N TYR A 39 5.21 2.08 -40.77
CA TYR A 39 6.31 1.11 -40.70
C TYR A 39 7.66 1.74 -41.07
N ALA A 40 7.70 2.58 -42.12
CA ALA A 40 8.92 3.32 -42.48
C ALA A 40 9.37 4.27 -41.35
N ALA A 41 8.43 4.91 -40.69
CA ALA A 41 8.70 5.77 -39.52
C ALA A 41 9.16 4.95 -38.31
N HIS A 42 8.54 3.81 -38.03
CA HIS A 42 8.95 2.88 -36.97
C HIS A 42 10.40 2.41 -37.15
N HIS A 43 10.79 2.02 -38.36
CA HIS A 43 12.16 1.58 -38.63
C HIS A 43 13.18 2.72 -38.81
N GLY A 44 12.72 3.98 -38.91
CA GLY A 44 13.58 5.13 -39.14
C GLY A 44 14.17 5.20 -40.55
N TYR A 45 13.47 4.66 -41.55
CA TYR A 45 13.91 4.71 -42.94
C TYR A 45 13.59 6.06 -43.57
N LEU A 46 14.35 7.07 -43.16
CA LEU A 46 14.09 8.48 -43.53
C LEU A 46 13.94 8.70 -45.04
N ASP A 47 14.73 8.01 -45.86
CA ASP A 47 14.67 8.08 -47.32
C ASP A 47 13.33 7.57 -47.87
N ILE A 48 12.84 6.44 -47.33
CA ILE A 48 11.52 5.89 -47.68
C ILE A 48 10.41 6.82 -47.16
N VAL A 49 10.53 7.30 -45.93
CA VAL A 49 9.58 8.29 -45.34
C VAL A 49 9.46 9.52 -46.27
N LYS A 50 10.58 10.08 -46.70
CA LYS A 50 10.60 11.24 -47.63
C LYS A 50 9.92 10.96 -48.93
N LYS A 51 10.21 9.80 -49.55
CA LYS A 51 9.60 9.38 -50.81
C LYS A 51 8.07 9.12 -50.66
N LEU A 52 7.63 8.54 -49.56
CA LEU A 52 6.21 8.30 -49.26
C LEU A 52 5.44 9.62 -49.09
N VAL A 53 6.00 10.54 -48.33
CA VAL A 53 5.39 11.87 -48.12
C VAL A 53 5.31 12.67 -49.46
N LEU A 54 6.37 12.63 -50.24
CA LEU A 54 6.38 13.27 -51.57
C LEU A 54 5.37 12.60 -52.54
N ALA A 55 5.09 11.33 -52.36
CA ALA A 55 4.06 10.58 -53.15
C ALA A 55 2.62 10.78 -52.61
N GLY A 56 2.45 11.67 -51.57
CA GLY A 56 1.15 12.02 -51.04
C GLY A 56 0.64 11.17 -49.91
N ALA A 57 1.52 10.41 -49.21
CA ALA A 57 1.12 9.70 -48.00
C ALA A 57 0.76 10.72 -46.91
N ASP A 58 -0.37 10.53 -46.24
CA ASP A 58 -0.83 11.38 -45.18
C ASP A 58 0.04 11.21 -43.89
N VAL A 59 0.75 12.27 -43.51
CA VAL A 59 1.63 12.28 -42.33
C VAL A 59 0.87 12.19 -41.01
N ASN A 60 -0.46 12.45 -41.04
CA ASN A 60 -1.35 12.46 -39.86
C ASN A 60 -2.33 11.29 -39.87
N TYR A 61 -2.16 10.31 -40.77
CA TYR A 61 -3.03 9.16 -40.81
C TYR A 61 -2.92 8.38 -39.49
N GLU A 62 -4.08 8.09 -38.88
CA GLU A 62 -4.17 7.34 -37.61
C GLU A 62 -4.49 5.88 -37.90
N ASP A 63 -3.76 4.96 -37.30
CA ASP A 63 -4.11 3.53 -37.28
C ASP A 63 -5.32 3.24 -36.39
N HIS A 64 -5.76 1.98 -36.26
CA HIS A 64 -6.92 1.61 -35.45
C HIS A 64 -6.71 1.87 -33.94
N GLN A 65 -5.49 2.22 -33.50
CA GLN A 65 -5.15 2.58 -32.12
C GLN A 65 -4.92 4.09 -31.93
N GLY A 66 -5.23 4.92 -32.95
CA GLY A 66 -4.97 6.36 -32.93
C GLY A 66 -3.49 6.72 -33.02
N GLU A 67 -2.65 5.74 -33.40
CA GLU A 67 -1.20 5.95 -33.54
C GLU A 67 -0.88 6.48 -34.93
N THR A 68 -0.10 7.58 -35.01
CA THR A 68 0.34 8.19 -36.27
C THR A 68 1.78 7.75 -36.62
N PRO A 69 2.26 8.00 -37.86
CA PRO A 69 3.67 7.81 -38.19
C PRO A 69 4.64 8.49 -37.25
N LEU A 70 4.29 9.74 -36.79
CA LEU A 70 5.08 10.45 -35.79
C LEU A 70 5.15 9.71 -34.46
N TYR A 71 4.03 9.12 -33.97
CA TYR A 71 4.00 8.31 -32.78
C TYR A 71 4.99 7.14 -32.87
N PHE A 72 5.00 6.40 -33.99
CA PHE A 72 5.93 5.30 -34.23
C PHE A 72 7.40 5.74 -34.30
N ALA A 73 7.68 6.89 -34.93
CA ALA A 73 9.02 7.45 -34.94
C ALA A 73 9.51 7.82 -33.52
N CYS A 74 8.64 8.44 -32.72
CA CYS A 74 8.92 8.73 -31.30
C CYS A 74 9.10 7.45 -30.48
N LEU A 75 8.23 6.43 -30.67
CA LEU A 75 8.30 5.15 -29.94
C LEU A 75 9.67 4.48 -30.14
N GLN A 76 10.20 4.51 -31.34
CA GLN A 76 11.48 3.89 -31.71
C GLN A 76 12.68 4.85 -31.67
N ARG A 77 12.49 6.05 -31.13
CA ARG A 77 13.57 7.08 -30.98
C ARG A 77 14.23 7.47 -32.31
N GLN A 78 13.47 7.49 -33.40
CA GLN A 78 13.98 7.79 -34.74
C GLN A 78 14.08 9.30 -34.97
N LYS A 79 15.04 9.96 -34.31
CA LYS A 79 15.14 11.43 -34.23
C LYS A 79 15.01 12.12 -35.59
N GLN A 80 15.76 11.69 -36.61
CA GLN A 80 15.74 12.33 -37.94
C GLN A 80 14.37 12.21 -38.61
N THR A 81 13.69 11.09 -38.39
CA THR A 81 12.33 10.87 -38.90
C THR A 81 11.33 11.73 -38.14
N VAL A 82 11.46 11.85 -36.84
CA VAL A 82 10.63 12.76 -36.00
C VAL A 82 10.77 14.18 -36.50
N ASP A 83 12.02 14.69 -36.60
CA ASP A 83 12.29 16.04 -37.05
C ASP A 83 11.66 16.29 -38.43
N TYR A 84 11.85 15.37 -39.40
CA TYR A 84 11.29 15.50 -40.74
C TYR A 84 9.75 15.45 -40.76
N LEU A 85 9.12 14.55 -40.04
CA LEU A 85 7.65 14.44 -40.00
C LEU A 85 7.04 15.73 -39.41
N MET A 86 7.68 16.31 -38.38
CA MET A 86 7.24 17.55 -37.78
C MET A 86 7.41 18.75 -38.79
N GLU A 87 8.52 18.79 -39.54
CA GLU A 87 8.70 19.77 -40.65
C GLU A 87 7.62 19.64 -41.73
N GLN A 88 7.06 18.44 -41.92
CA GLN A 88 5.97 18.16 -42.86
C GLN A 88 4.57 18.37 -42.27
N GLY A 89 4.46 18.95 -41.08
CA GLY A 89 3.18 19.29 -40.44
C GLY A 89 2.51 18.13 -39.72
N ALA A 90 3.28 17.16 -39.23
CA ALA A 90 2.74 16.12 -38.36
C ALA A 90 2.19 16.72 -37.08
N ARG A 91 0.95 16.34 -36.73
CA ARG A 91 0.26 16.80 -35.51
C ARG A 91 0.93 16.21 -34.27
N ILE A 92 1.09 17.03 -33.23
CA ILE A 92 1.66 16.64 -31.95
C ILE A 92 0.60 16.44 -30.85
N ASP A 93 -0.63 16.92 -31.08
CA ASP A 93 -1.77 16.86 -30.15
C ASP A 93 -2.53 15.53 -30.19
N ILE A 94 -1.87 14.48 -30.67
CA ILE A 94 -2.43 13.12 -30.82
C ILE A 94 -2.41 12.36 -29.49
N LYS A 95 -3.32 11.39 -29.38
CA LYS A 95 -3.36 10.42 -28.28
C LYS A 95 -3.54 9.00 -28.84
N ASP A 96 -2.86 8.03 -28.22
CA ASP A 96 -3.11 6.62 -28.49
C ASP A 96 -4.44 6.14 -27.85
N TYR A 97 -4.83 4.89 -28.08
CA TYR A 97 -6.05 4.30 -27.52
C TYR A 97 -6.09 4.23 -26.00
N LEU A 98 -4.94 4.33 -25.32
CA LEU A 98 -4.83 4.45 -23.86
C LEU A 98 -4.92 5.91 -23.40
N GLY A 99 -5.11 6.86 -24.31
CA GLY A 99 -5.15 8.28 -24.03
C GLY A 99 -3.77 8.92 -23.80
N ASN A 100 -2.67 8.19 -24.06
CA ASN A 100 -1.33 8.74 -23.91
C ASN A 100 -1.01 9.75 -25.00
N SER A 101 -0.60 10.96 -24.62
CA SER A 101 -0.04 11.95 -25.53
C SER A 101 1.43 11.63 -25.87
N LEU A 102 2.01 12.36 -26.80
CA LEU A 102 3.45 12.28 -27.09
C LEU A 102 4.33 12.60 -25.88
N LEU A 103 3.87 13.43 -24.92
CA LEU A 103 4.59 13.66 -23.67
C LEU A 103 4.62 12.40 -22.79
N HIS A 104 3.52 11.64 -22.69
CA HIS A 104 3.51 10.37 -21.96
C HIS A 104 4.47 9.37 -22.61
N LEU A 105 4.43 9.26 -23.95
CA LEU A 105 5.29 8.35 -24.70
C LEU A 105 6.77 8.70 -24.51
N THR A 106 7.14 9.97 -24.67
CA THR A 106 8.53 10.42 -24.57
C THR A 106 9.04 10.41 -23.13
N ALA A 107 8.16 10.67 -22.15
CA ALA A 107 8.46 10.47 -20.73
C ALA A 107 8.74 9.00 -20.40
N ARG A 108 7.94 8.06 -20.92
CA ARG A 108 8.15 6.61 -20.76
C ARG A 108 9.43 6.13 -21.42
N THR A 109 9.76 6.66 -22.59
CA THR A 109 10.89 6.19 -23.39
C THR A 109 12.20 6.98 -23.18
N ALA A 110 12.26 7.84 -22.15
CA ALA A 110 13.45 8.60 -21.76
C ALA A 110 13.99 9.55 -22.85
N GLN A 111 13.11 10.26 -23.56
CA GLN A 111 13.49 11.14 -24.66
C GLN A 111 13.43 12.63 -24.27
N LEU A 112 14.36 13.07 -23.40
CA LEU A 112 14.38 14.43 -22.83
C LEU A 112 14.28 15.51 -23.90
N ALA A 113 15.02 15.42 -25.00
CA ALA A 113 15.01 16.43 -26.06
C ALA A 113 13.62 16.58 -26.72
N LEU A 114 12.88 15.48 -26.89
CA LEU A 114 11.51 15.54 -27.41
C LEU A 114 10.52 16.06 -26.36
N VAL A 115 10.70 15.71 -25.09
CA VAL A 115 9.91 16.30 -23.99
C VAL A 115 10.05 17.82 -24.00
N GLN A 116 11.29 18.32 -24.05
CA GLN A 116 11.57 19.77 -24.14
C GLN A 116 10.95 20.41 -25.37
N HIS A 117 11.05 19.73 -26.52
CA HIS A 117 10.48 20.25 -27.76
C HIS A 117 8.95 20.31 -27.67
N PHE A 118 8.27 19.25 -27.24
CA PHE A 118 6.81 19.22 -27.16
C PHE A 118 6.25 20.20 -26.11
N LEU A 119 6.95 20.39 -24.98
CA LEU A 119 6.58 21.42 -24.00
C LEU A 119 6.71 22.83 -24.59
N LYS A 120 7.76 23.10 -25.37
CA LYS A 120 7.96 24.38 -26.06
C LYS A 120 6.86 24.64 -27.10
N GLU A 121 6.40 23.61 -27.80
CA GLU A 121 5.29 23.69 -28.77
C GLU A 121 3.91 23.75 -28.08
N GLY A 122 3.85 23.76 -26.75
CA GLY A 122 2.63 24.00 -25.98
C GLY A 122 1.79 22.76 -25.67
N LEU A 123 2.35 21.56 -25.75
CA LEU A 123 1.63 20.39 -25.24
C LEU A 123 1.36 20.52 -23.73
N ALA A 124 0.14 20.14 -23.32
CA ALA A 124 -0.27 20.22 -21.93
C ALA A 124 0.62 19.34 -21.03
N VAL A 125 1.35 19.97 -20.11
CA VAL A 125 2.30 19.31 -19.19
C VAL A 125 1.60 18.31 -18.28
N ASP A 126 0.34 18.57 -17.89
CA ASP A 126 -0.50 17.74 -17.02
C ASP A 126 -1.63 17.03 -17.78
N GLY A 127 -1.45 16.78 -19.08
CA GLY A 127 -2.40 15.99 -19.85
C GLY A 127 -2.63 14.62 -19.17
N LEU A 128 -3.89 14.17 -19.10
CA LEU A 128 -4.22 12.86 -18.50
C LEU A 128 -4.41 11.82 -19.60
N ASN A 129 -3.89 10.61 -19.33
CA ASN A 129 -4.26 9.40 -20.05
C ASN A 129 -5.51 8.74 -19.44
N ASN A 130 -5.95 7.59 -19.99
CA ASN A 130 -7.13 6.88 -19.50
C ASN A 130 -7.00 6.35 -18.07
N GLU A 131 -5.79 6.22 -17.53
CA GLU A 131 -5.52 5.84 -16.14
C GLU A 131 -5.31 7.05 -15.22
N ALA A 132 -5.75 8.25 -15.66
CA ALA A 132 -5.52 9.52 -14.97
C ALA A 132 -4.04 9.83 -14.69
N GLN A 133 -3.12 9.19 -15.42
CA GLN A 133 -1.69 9.44 -15.24
C GLN A 133 -1.28 10.68 -16.02
N THR A 134 -0.43 11.50 -15.40
CA THR A 134 0.27 12.61 -16.07
C THR A 134 1.61 12.13 -16.65
N PRO A 135 2.24 12.89 -17.58
CA PRO A 135 3.61 12.61 -18.01
C PRO A 135 4.62 12.54 -16.84
N LEU A 136 4.40 13.33 -15.77
CA LEU A 136 5.21 13.29 -14.55
C LEU A 136 5.12 11.92 -13.84
N LEU A 137 3.90 11.40 -13.62
CA LEU A 137 3.70 10.09 -13.00
C LEU A 137 4.38 8.98 -13.82
N ILE A 138 4.26 9.04 -15.15
CA ILE A 138 4.98 8.11 -16.05
C ILE A 138 6.49 8.25 -15.88
N ALA A 139 7.05 9.48 -15.89
CA ALA A 139 8.48 9.68 -15.73
C ALA A 139 9.01 9.15 -14.38
N VAL A 140 8.22 9.28 -13.30
CA VAL A 140 8.54 8.74 -11.97
C VAL A 140 8.51 7.21 -11.98
N ALA A 141 7.44 6.61 -12.53
CA ALA A 141 7.30 5.15 -12.61
C ALA A 141 8.45 4.50 -13.39
N TYR A 142 8.91 5.15 -14.47
CA TYR A 142 10.04 4.68 -15.29
C TYR A 142 11.40 5.20 -14.83
N LYS A 143 11.47 5.97 -13.72
CA LYS A 143 12.70 6.44 -13.06
C LYS A 143 13.56 7.39 -13.91
N HIS A 144 12.94 8.21 -14.72
CA HIS A 144 13.64 9.14 -15.63
C HIS A 144 13.85 10.51 -15.00
N ARG A 145 14.78 10.60 -14.02
CA ARG A 145 15.08 11.83 -13.27
C ARG A 145 15.22 13.10 -14.10
N PRO A 146 15.95 13.14 -15.24
CA PRO A 146 16.07 14.36 -16.04
C PRO A 146 14.72 14.85 -16.60
N ILE A 147 13.82 13.92 -16.96
CA ILE A 147 12.48 14.25 -17.45
C ILE A 147 11.60 14.75 -16.31
N ILE A 148 11.69 14.15 -15.13
CA ILE A 148 11.00 14.64 -13.93
C ILE A 148 11.36 16.10 -13.67
N GLN A 149 12.66 16.42 -13.67
CA GLN A 149 13.14 17.79 -13.47
C GLN A 149 12.62 18.74 -14.55
N GLU A 150 12.63 18.32 -15.80
CA GLU A 150 12.12 19.13 -16.92
C GLU A 150 10.62 19.41 -16.78
N LEU A 151 9.81 18.38 -16.51
CA LEU A 151 8.36 18.54 -16.33
C LEU A 151 8.03 19.45 -15.14
N LEU A 152 8.72 19.29 -14.00
CA LEU A 152 8.54 20.15 -12.83
C LEU A 152 8.94 21.60 -13.13
N SER A 153 10.02 21.84 -13.91
CA SER A 153 10.44 23.19 -14.30
C SER A 153 9.42 23.90 -15.22
N HIS A 154 8.58 23.12 -15.91
CA HIS A 154 7.47 23.61 -16.73
C HIS A 154 6.12 23.63 -15.98
N GLY A 155 6.14 23.50 -14.65
CA GLY A 155 4.96 23.65 -13.80
C GLY A 155 4.07 22.41 -13.72
N ALA A 156 4.61 21.22 -13.97
CA ALA A 156 3.85 19.98 -13.77
C ALA A 156 3.32 19.87 -12.32
N GLN A 157 2.05 19.49 -12.18
CA GLN A 157 1.40 19.30 -10.88
C GLN A 157 2.00 18.10 -10.16
N ILE A 158 2.83 18.37 -9.14
CA ILE A 158 3.60 17.35 -8.41
C ILE A 158 2.72 16.37 -7.63
N ASP A 159 1.57 16.84 -7.16
CA ASP A 159 0.61 16.08 -6.34
C ASP A 159 -0.58 15.54 -7.16
N ALA A 160 -0.51 15.59 -8.51
CA ALA A 160 -1.48 14.89 -9.34
C ALA A 160 -1.43 13.39 -9.05
N SER A 161 -2.61 12.74 -8.98
CA SER A 161 -2.74 11.32 -8.67
C SER A 161 -3.35 10.55 -9.83
N ASP A 162 -2.97 9.28 -9.96
CA ASP A 162 -3.61 8.34 -10.88
C ASP A 162 -4.96 7.82 -10.34
N LYS A 163 -5.61 6.90 -11.05
CA LYS A 163 -6.89 6.29 -10.65
C LYS A 163 -6.85 5.51 -9.33
N SER A 164 -5.67 5.16 -8.82
CA SER A 164 -5.49 4.51 -7.53
C SER A 164 -5.27 5.51 -6.40
N GLY A 165 -5.25 6.80 -6.71
CA GLY A 165 -4.87 7.86 -5.78
C GLY A 165 -3.36 7.95 -5.54
N ASP A 166 -2.52 7.17 -6.24
CA ASP A 166 -1.07 7.23 -6.10
C ASP A 166 -0.53 8.50 -6.78
N HIS A 167 0.10 9.39 -6.01
CA HIS A 167 0.82 10.54 -6.54
C HIS A 167 2.33 10.23 -6.69
N SER A 168 3.08 11.19 -7.23
CA SER A 168 4.49 11.02 -7.59
C SER A 168 5.37 10.50 -6.44
N LEU A 169 5.19 10.99 -5.20
CA LEU A 169 5.98 10.57 -4.04
C LEU A 169 5.70 9.10 -3.68
N ILE A 170 4.43 8.67 -3.61
CA ILE A 170 4.07 7.27 -3.33
C ILE A 170 4.70 6.35 -4.38
N LEU A 171 4.59 6.67 -5.67
CA LEU A 171 5.20 5.88 -6.76
C LEU A 171 6.72 5.77 -6.63
N SER A 172 7.42 6.87 -6.27
CA SER A 172 8.87 6.88 -6.10
C SER A 172 9.32 5.99 -4.94
N VAL A 173 8.58 6.02 -3.83
CA VAL A 173 8.84 5.17 -2.64
C VAL A 173 8.48 3.72 -2.94
N ARG A 174 7.35 3.44 -3.60
CA ARG A 174 6.94 2.08 -4.02
C ARG A 174 7.99 1.43 -4.92
N SER A 175 8.62 2.23 -5.81
CA SER A 175 9.72 1.76 -6.66
C SER A 175 11.10 1.74 -5.97
N ASN A 176 11.15 2.06 -4.67
CA ASN A 176 12.33 2.10 -3.82
C ASN A 176 13.45 3.01 -4.36
N ASN A 177 13.10 4.18 -4.91
CA ASN A 177 14.04 5.08 -5.60
C ASN A 177 14.37 6.31 -4.75
N LEU A 178 15.37 6.18 -3.87
CA LEU A 178 15.82 7.27 -2.98
C LEU A 178 16.14 8.58 -3.72
N PRO A 179 16.89 8.61 -4.86
CA PRO A 179 17.21 9.86 -5.54
C PRO A 179 16.00 10.61 -6.12
N ILE A 180 14.96 9.89 -6.56
CA ILE A 180 13.71 10.51 -7.05
C ILE A 180 12.85 10.94 -5.86
N THR A 181 12.75 10.12 -4.81
CA THR A 181 12.05 10.49 -3.58
C THR A 181 12.60 11.79 -3.00
N GLN A 182 13.93 11.92 -2.93
CA GLN A 182 14.58 13.14 -2.48
C GLN A 182 14.23 14.35 -3.37
N LEU A 183 14.32 14.20 -4.70
CA LEU A 183 13.97 15.25 -5.65
C LEU A 183 12.54 15.77 -5.45
N LEU A 184 11.57 14.86 -5.27
CA LEU A 184 10.17 15.21 -5.11
C LEU A 184 9.91 15.92 -3.77
N LEU A 185 10.57 15.48 -2.70
CA LEU A 185 10.49 16.12 -1.39
C LEU A 185 11.10 17.53 -1.40
N GLU A 186 12.24 17.72 -2.08
CA GLU A 186 12.86 19.02 -2.31
C GLU A 186 11.98 19.96 -3.16
N ALA A 187 11.12 19.39 -4.00
CA ALA A 187 10.12 20.12 -4.79
C ALA A 187 8.79 20.36 -4.05
N ASN A 188 8.75 20.14 -2.72
CA ASN A 188 7.62 20.39 -1.83
C ASN A 188 6.33 19.60 -2.17
N THR A 189 6.45 18.33 -2.53
CA THR A 189 5.29 17.43 -2.65
C THR A 189 4.59 17.22 -1.31
N SER A 190 3.30 16.90 -1.34
CA SER A 190 2.48 16.60 -0.16
C SER A 190 2.92 15.29 0.51
N VAL A 191 3.78 15.36 1.53
CA VAL A 191 4.42 14.19 2.16
C VAL A 191 3.43 13.22 2.80
N ASN A 192 2.30 13.74 3.31
CA ASN A 192 1.26 12.99 4.03
C ASN A 192 0.03 12.68 3.17
N HIS A 193 0.15 12.78 1.84
CA HIS A 193 -0.91 12.36 0.93
C HIS A 193 -1.23 10.87 1.12
N THR A 194 -2.52 10.54 1.04
CA THR A 194 -3.02 9.17 1.12
C THR A 194 -3.66 8.77 -0.21
N ASN A 195 -3.34 7.58 -0.70
CA ASN A 195 -4.03 7.01 -1.86
C ASN A 195 -5.43 6.47 -1.48
N ASP A 196 -6.15 5.86 -2.40
CA ASP A 196 -7.51 5.33 -2.19
C ASP A 196 -7.59 4.20 -1.15
N GLN A 197 -6.47 3.51 -0.89
CA GLN A 197 -6.33 2.50 0.16
C GLN A 197 -5.95 3.11 1.53
N GLY A 198 -5.70 4.43 1.57
CA GLY A 198 -5.22 5.12 2.76
C GLY A 198 -3.72 4.93 3.01
N GLU A 199 -2.96 4.44 2.02
CA GLU A 199 -1.51 4.31 2.14
C GLU A 199 -0.82 5.67 1.97
N THR A 200 0.14 5.95 2.84
CA THR A 200 1.07 7.09 2.72
C THR A 200 2.42 6.64 2.18
N ALA A 201 3.22 7.59 1.72
CA ALA A 201 4.62 7.31 1.34
C ALA A 201 5.41 6.67 2.50
N MET A 202 5.15 7.09 3.76
CA MET A 202 5.79 6.53 4.95
C MET A 202 5.36 5.07 5.19
N LEU A 203 4.09 4.73 5.03
CA LEU A 203 3.63 3.35 5.15
C LEU A 203 4.26 2.46 4.08
N VAL A 204 4.30 2.92 2.82
CA VAL A 204 4.95 2.18 1.71
C VAL A 204 6.45 2.00 1.97
N ALA A 205 7.15 3.01 2.54
CA ALA A 205 8.55 2.88 2.94
C ALA A 205 8.75 1.83 4.04
N SER A 206 7.81 1.76 4.99
CA SER A 206 7.81 0.74 6.06
C SER A 206 7.55 -0.66 5.50
N ILE A 207 6.62 -0.81 4.54
CA ILE A 207 6.37 -2.08 3.84
C ILE A 207 7.64 -2.55 3.12
N ASN A 208 8.35 -1.64 2.46
CA ASN A 208 9.60 -1.94 1.77
C ASN A 208 10.79 -2.18 2.74
N GLY A 209 10.65 -1.87 4.02
CA GLY A 209 11.73 -1.94 5.01
C GLY A 209 12.89 -0.97 4.72
N ASN A 210 12.65 0.11 3.94
CA ASN A 210 13.71 1.02 3.54
C ASN A 210 13.96 2.12 4.57
N ARG A 211 14.90 1.87 5.47
CA ARG A 211 15.31 2.82 6.52
C ARG A 211 15.75 4.19 5.97
N MET A 212 16.45 4.22 4.84
CA MET A 212 16.97 5.48 4.28
C MET A 212 15.85 6.38 3.75
N ILE A 213 14.89 5.80 3.03
CA ILE A 213 13.70 6.53 2.56
C ILE A 213 12.84 6.94 3.75
N SER A 214 12.62 6.06 4.73
CA SER A 214 11.86 6.40 5.94
C SER A 214 12.50 7.56 6.72
N LYS A 215 13.83 7.55 6.87
CA LYS A 215 14.54 8.66 7.50
C LYS A 215 14.33 9.97 6.73
N LEU A 216 14.48 9.95 5.41
CA LEU A 216 14.29 11.11 4.56
C LEU A 216 12.84 11.65 4.67
N LEU A 217 11.85 10.77 4.68
CA LEU A 217 10.45 11.14 4.86
C LEU A 217 10.19 11.80 6.22
N ILE A 218 10.78 11.27 7.31
CA ILE A 218 10.67 11.87 8.65
C ILE A 218 11.31 13.26 8.69
N GLU A 219 12.48 13.44 8.07
CA GLU A 219 13.16 14.74 7.97
C GLU A 219 12.31 15.78 7.23
N HIS A 220 11.39 15.32 6.35
CA HIS A 220 10.38 16.13 5.67
C HIS A 220 8.99 16.08 6.32
N HIS A 221 8.91 15.75 7.63
CA HIS A 221 7.70 15.79 8.45
C HIS A 221 6.60 14.77 8.04
N ALA A 222 7.00 13.60 7.53
CA ALA A 222 6.06 12.51 7.31
C ALA A 222 5.47 12.02 8.63
N ASP A 223 4.15 11.85 8.66
CA ASP A 223 3.43 11.34 9.82
C ASP A 223 3.57 9.81 9.91
N MET A 224 4.10 9.33 11.04
CA MET A 224 4.30 7.91 11.33
C MET A 224 3.02 7.20 11.81
N PHE A 225 1.97 7.95 12.10
CA PHE A 225 0.74 7.45 12.73
C PHE A 225 -0.45 7.37 11.76
N LEU A 226 -0.38 8.05 10.61
CA LEU A 226 -1.43 7.95 9.59
C LEU A 226 -1.65 6.49 9.20
N SER A 227 -2.88 6.04 9.35
CA SER A 227 -3.26 4.64 9.14
C SER A 227 -4.21 4.48 7.96
N THR A 228 -4.14 3.30 7.34
CA THR A 228 -5.13 2.85 6.35
C THR A 228 -6.52 2.70 6.98
N LYS A 229 -7.52 2.43 6.15
CA LYS A 229 -8.89 2.13 6.60
C LYS A 229 -8.95 0.91 7.53
N GLU A 230 -8.00 -0.02 7.38
CA GLU A 230 -7.84 -1.20 8.24
C GLU A 230 -7.05 -0.89 9.53
N GLY A 231 -6.66 0.37 9.74
CA GLY A 231 -5.91 0.82 10.91
C GLY A 231 -4.43 0.41 10.92
N ILE A 232 -3.83 0.20 9.76
CA ILE A 232 -2.41 -0.11 9.62
C ILE A 232 -1.64 1.19 9.48
N SER A 233 -0.84 1.55 10.50
CA SER A 233 0.08 2.68 10.45
C SER A 233 1.53 2.22 10.19
N PRO A 234 2.43 3.12 9.73
CA PRO A 234 3.84 2.81 9.52
C PRO A 234 4.52 2.16 10.71
N ILE A 235 4.29 2.70 11.91
CA ILE A 235 4.90 2.19 13.15
C ILE A 235 4.33 0.81 13.52
N TRP A 236 3.01 0.64 13.37
CA TRP A 236 2.35 -0.63 13.67
C TRP A 236 2.84 -1.73 12.74
N TYR A 237 2.94 -1.42 11.44
CA TYR A 237 3.50 -2.33 10.44
C TYR A 237 4.94 -2.74 10.78
N ALA A 238 5.80 -1.76 11.08
CA ALA A 238 7.20 -2.00 11.41
C ALA A 238 7.36 -2.91 12.65
N CYS A 239 6.56 -2.69 13.69
CA CYS A 239 6.59 -3.50 14.91
C CYS A 239 6.09 -4.92 14.65
N THR A 240 4.95 -5.08 13.96
CA THR A 240 4.34 -6.38 13.63
C THR A 240 5.26 -7.24 12.75
N HIS A 241 6.01 -6.62 11.82
CA HIS A 241 6.92 -7.29 10.91
C HIS A 241 8.38 -7.33 11.39
N ASN A 242 8.62 -7.06 12.69
CA ASN A 242 9.93 -7.13 13.35
C ASN A 242 11.02 -6.27 12.69
N GLN A 243 10.65 -5.11 12.16
CA GLN A 243 11.58 -4.16 11.53
C GLN A 243 12.26 -3.29 12.60
N LYS A 244 13.16 -3.91 13.38
CA LYS A 244 13.80 -3.32 14.56
C LYS A 244 14.51 -1.99 14.26
N GLU A 245 15.24 -1.93 13.15
CA GLU A 245 16.00 -0.75 12.74
C GLU A 245 15.07 0.43 12.41
N LEU A 246 13.88 0.13 11.88
CA LEU A 246 12.88 1.16 11.57
C LEU A 246 12.17 1.64 12.83
N VAL A 247 11.80 0.74 13.75
CA VAL A 247 11.23 1.12 15.04
C VAL A 247 12.23 1.95 15.86
N SER A 248 13.52 1.58 15.88
CA SER A 248 14.57 2.41 16.49
C SER A 248 14.63 3.80 15.87
N LEU A 249 14.55 3.90 14.54
CA LEU A 249 14.52 5.19 13.83
C LEU A 249 13.31 6.04 14.27
N PHE A 250 12.13 5.44 14.42
CA PHE A 250 10.94 6.16 14.89
C PHE A 250 11.07 6.65 16.33
N LEU A 251 11.64 5.83 17.22
CA LEU A 251 11.93 6.20 18.61
C LEU A 251 12.93 7.38 18.67
N ASP A 252 13.99 7.36 17.86
CA ASP A 252 14.99 8.42 17.76
C ASP A 252 14.37 9.76 17.29
N HIS A 253 13.22 9.71 16.62
CA HIS A 253 12.49 10.88 16.10
C HIS A 253 11.21 11.21 16.90
N GLY A 254 11.15 10.78 18.17
CA GLY A 254 10.12 11.23 19.11
C GLY A 254 8.85 10.38 19.13
N LEU A 255 8.90 9.15 18.61
CA LEU A 255 7.81 8.20 18.84
C LEU A 255 7.67 7.94 20.33
N ASP A 256 6.44 8.08 20.88
CA ASP A 256 6.11 7.58 22.19
C ASP A 256 6.24 6.05 22.22
N VAL A 257 7.18 5.54 23.02
CA VAL A 257 7.41 4.09 23.17
C VAL A 257 6.16 3.35 23.66
N ASP A 258 5.29 4.04 24.39
CA ASP A 258 4.01 3.54 24.90
C ASP A 258 2.83 3.87 23.97
N TYR A 259 3.11 4.25 22.70
CA TYR A 259 2.07 4.42 21.70
C TYR A 259 1.17 3.19 21.66
N SER A 260 -0.12 3.42 21.79
CA SER A 260 -1.15 2.38 21.73
C SER A 260 -2.06 2.61 20.54
N LYS A 261 -2.53 1.54 19.92
CA LYS A 261 -3.49 1.63 18.82
C LYS A 261 -4.75 2.31 19.35
N PRO A 262 -5.21 3.40 18.72
CA PRO A 262 -6.50 3.99 19.08
C PRO A 262 -7.62 2.95 18.86
N ALA A 263 -8.65 3.01 19.71
CA ALA A 263 -9.86 2.23 19.49
C ALA A 263 -10.39 2.47 18.07
N ALA A 264 -10.70 1.40 17.34
CA ALA A 264 -11.30 1.52 16.01
C ALA A 264 -12.62 2.29 16.14
N SER A 265 -12.92 3.15 15.16
CA SER A 265 -14.22 3.81 15.11
C SER A 265 -15.34 2.77 15.11
N THR A 266 -16.42 3.05 15.82
CA THR A 266 -17.54 2.13 16.16
C THR A 266 -18.12 1.34 14.97
N ASP A 267 -17.90 1.77 13.73
CA ASP A 267 -18.41 1.10 12.52
C ASP A 267 -17.62 -0.15 12.11
N SER A 268 -16.37 -0.28 12.57
CA SER A 268 -15.53 -1.47 12.31
C SER A 268 -15.56 -2.52 13.44
N GLU A 269 -16.07 -2.15 14.63
CA GLU A 269 -16.09 -3.04 15.80
C GLU A 269 -17.06 -4.22 15.64
N PHE A 270 -18.15 -4.03 14.92
CA PHE A 270 -19.16 -5.09 14.74
C PHE A 270 -18.68 -6.18 13.78
N GLY A 271 -18.02 -5.81 12.68
CA GLY A 271 -17.39 -6.78 11.76
C GLY A 271 -16.30 -7.59 12.47
N SER A 272 -15.43 -6.91 13.24
CA SER A 272 -14.33 -7.56 13.97
C SER A 272 -14.83 -8.46 15.13
N PHE A 273 -15.98 -8.12 15.76
CA PHE A 273 -16.58 -8.96 16.81
C PHE A 273 -17.20 -10.24 16.21
N ILE A 274 -17.86 -10.15 15.05
CA ILE A 274 -18.41 -11.33 14.36
C ILE A 274 -17.29 -12.24 13.86
N ASP A 275 -16.26 -11.68 13.22
CA ASP A 275 -15.07 -12.43 12.78
C ASP A 275 -14.36 -13.10 13.97
N TRP A 276 -14.31 -12.42 15.13
CA TRP A 276 -13.77 -12.99 16.35
C TRP A 276 -14.62 -14.17 16.86
N VAL A 277 -15.96 -14.03 16.88
CA VAL A 277 -16.89 -15.09 17.33
C VAL A 277 -16.84 -16.29 16.38
N GLU A 278 -16.78 -16.09 15.07
CA GLU A 278 -16.70 -17.15 14.07
C GLU A 278 -15.37 -17.90 14.11
N ASN A 279 -14.26 -17.20 14.31
CA ASN A 279 -12.92 -17.80 14.39
C ASN A 279 -12.64 -18.49 15.72
N ASN A 280 -13.41 -18.21 16.79
CA ASN A 280 -13.20 -18.78 18.12
C ASN A 280 -14.17 -19.91 18.50
N GLN A 281 -15.13 -20.28 17.66
CA GLN A 281 -15.97 -21.45 17.91
C GLN A 281 -15.13 -22.73 17.85
N GLY A 282 -14.68 -23.18 19.00
CA GLY A 282 -14.03 -24.52 19.17
C GLY A 282 -12.51 -24.54 19.19
N LYS A 283 -11.81 -23.41 19.16
CA LYS A 283 -10.36 -23.37 19.37
C LYS A 283 -10.02 -22.94 20.79
N LYS A 284 -9.14 -23.73 21.44
CA LYS A 284 -8.51 -23.37 22.73
C LYS A 284 -8.00 -21.93 22.64
N ASN A 285 -8.20 -21.13 23.70
CA ASN A 285 -7.85 -19.74 23.85
C ASN A 285 -6.48 -19.38 23.20
N ASN A 286 -6.49 -19.12 21.92
CA ASN A 286 -5.31 -18.67 21.19
C ASN A 286 -5.44 -17.15 21.04
N PHE A 287 -4.66 -16.38 21.83
CA PHE A 287 -4.53 -14.93 21.68
C PHE A 287 -3.98 -14.49 20.29
N ASN A 288 -3.72 -15.44 19.41
CA ASN A 288 -3.14 -15.22 18.07
C ASN A 288 -4.20 -14.90 17.00
N THR A 289 -5.41 -14.51 17.39
CA THR A 289 -6.41 -14.03 16.45
C THR A 289 -6.10 -12.61 16.03
N ALA A 290 -6.14 -12.36 14.74
CA ALA A 290 -5.73 -11.13 14.09
C ALA A 290 -6.63 -9.89 14.36
N ALA A 291 -7.61 -9.95 15.27
CA ALA A 291 -8.34 -8.79 15.69
C ALA A 291 -7.45 -7.94 16.62
N PRO A 292 -7.14 -6.68 16.24
CA PRO A 292 -6.36 -5.82 17.11
C PRO A 292 -7.22 -5.43 18.31
N TYR A 293 -6.78 -5.80 19.49
CA TYR A 293 -7.38 -5.27 20.72
C TYR A 293 -7.05 -3.77 20.82
N ALA A 294 -8.05 -2.94 21.09
CA ALA A 294 -7.85 -1.55 21.39
C ALA A 294 -6.94 -1.44 22.65
N GLY A 295 -6.13 -0.38 22.70
CA GLY A 295 -5.20 -0.18 23.81
C GLY A 295 -3.90 -1.00 23.79
N GLU A 296 -3.72 -1.95 22.82
CA GLU A 296 -2.42 -2.64 22.67
C GLU A 296 -1.29 -1.65 22.41
N THR A 297 -0.20 -1.75 23.18
CA THR A 297 1.03 -0.99 22.95
C THR A 297 1.95 -1.73 21.99
N LEU A 298 3.00 -1.06 21.51
CA LEU A 298 4.05 -1.69 20.69
C LEU A 298 4.69 -2.89 21.41
N LEU A 299 4.84 -2.84 22.73
CA LEU A 299 5.36 -3.94 23.53
C LEU A 299 4.42 -5.16 23.50
N HIS A 300 3.09 -4.96 23.64
CA HIS A 300 2.10 -6.04 23.51
C HIS A 300 2.22 -6.71 22.14
N VAL A 301 2.29 -5.92 21.06
CA VAL A 301 2.43 -6.43 19.69
C VAL A 301 3.70 -7.23 19.51
N ALA A 302 4.85 -6.69 19.93
CA ALA A 302 6.13 -7.39 19.80
C ALA A 302 6.11 -8.77 20.50
N ILE A 303 5.49 -8.83 21.69
CA ILE A 303 5.39 -10.06 22.47
C ILE A 303 4.38 -11.03 21.87
N LYS A 304 3.22 -10.56 21.43
CA LYS A 304 2.18 -11.35 20.76
C LYS A 304 2.75 -12.08 19.53
N HIS A 305 3.59 -11.39 18.76
CA HIS A 305 4.27 -11.96 17.60
C HIS A 305 5.58 -12.72 17.93
N GLY A 306 6.02 -12.71 19.20
CA GLY A 306 7.22 -13.43 19.64
C GLY A 306 8.54 -12.75 19.21
N HIS A 307 8.52 -11.45 18.97
CA HIS A 307 9.68 -10.67 18.54
C HIS A 307 10.56 -10.26 19.73
N THR A 308 11.32 -11.19 20.32
CA THR A 308 12.12 -10.98 21.53
C THR A 308 13.08 -9.79 21.41
N ALA A 309 13.78 -9.65 20.27
CA ALA A 309 14.72 -8.56 20.07
C ALA A 309 14.02 -7.18 19.98
N MET A 310 12.81 -7.14 19.43
CA MET A 310 11.97 -5.94 19.40
C MET A 310 11.45 -5.60 20.79
N ALA A 311 10.94 -6.59 21.54
CA ALA A 311 10.48 -6.40 22.90
C ALA A 311 11.61 -5.83 23.79
N LYS A 312 12.84 -6.37 23.65
CA LYS A 312 14.00 -5.83 24.36
C LYS A 312 14.30 -4.39 23.96
N LEU A 313 14.29 -4.05 22.67
CA LEU A 313 14.48 -2.68 22.18
C LEU A 313 13.49 -1.72 22.85
N LEU A 314 12.21 -2.09 22.90
CA LEU A 314 11.15 -1.26 23.49
C LEU A 314 11.33 -1.10 24.99
N LEU A 315 11.70 -2.16 25.71
CA LEU A 315 12.00 -2.09 27.15
C LEU A 315 13.23 -1.22 27.43
N ASP A 316 14.30 -1.37 26.65
CA ASP A 316 15.51 -0.54 26.76
C ASP A 316 15.21 0.95 26.47
N ALA A 317 14.20 1.22 25.62
CA ALA A 317 13.69 2.56 25.34
C ALA A 317 12.70 3.09 26.41
N GLY A 318 12.41 2.32 27.46
CA GLY A 318 11.58 2.73 28.58
C GLY A 318 10.08 2.41 28.44
N ALA A 319 9.70 1.43 27.60
CA ALA A 319 8.30 0.99 27.51
C ALA A 319 7.74 0.58 28.86
N SER A 320 6.52 1.01 29.16
CA SER A 320 5.79 0.69 30.40
C SER A 320 5.40 -0.77 30.43
N ILE A 321 6.21 -1.58 31.12
CA ILE A 321 6.11 -3.06 31.13
C ILE A 321 4.77 -3.58 31.65
N ASN A 322 4.11 -2.84 32.56
CA ASN A 322 2.85 -3.20 33.19
C ASN A 322 1.63 -2.47 32.61
N LYS A 323 1.78 -1.82 31.44
CA LYS A 323 0.66 -1.14 30.77
C LYS A 323 -0.39 -2.18 30.38
N LEU A 324 -1.67 -1.80 30.56
CA LEU A 324 -2.81 -2.67 30.25
C LEU A 324 -3.36 -2.34 28.85
N ASP A 325 -3.79 -3.37 28.12
CA ASP A 325 -4.69 -3.18 26.97
C ASP A 325 -6.14 -2.95 27.46
N ASP A 326 -7.08 -2.72 26.56
CA ASP A 326 -8.50 -2.49 26.89
C ASP A 326 -9.17 -3.72 27.55
N SER A 327 -8.58 -4.91 27.41
CA SER A 327 -9.01 -6.13 28.08
C SER A 327 -8.35 -6.31 29.46
N GLY A 328 -7.51 -5.37 29.88
CA GLY A 328 -6.74 -5.43 31.13
C GLY A 328 -5.54 -6.39 31.07
N ASN A 329 -5.13 -6.86 29.90
CA ASN A 329 -3.97 -7.71 29.77
C ASN A 329 -2.68 -6.88 29.78
N THR A 330 -1.64 -7.37 30.44
CA THR A 330 -0.27 -6.89 30.33
C THR A 330 0.49 -7.70 29.27
N ALA A 331 1.65 -7.20 28.88
CA ALA A 331 2.64 -7.91 28.08
C ALA A 331 2.95 -9.33 28.62
N LEU A 332 2.95 -9.50 29.96
CA LEU A 332 3.19 -10.77 30.63
C LEU A 332 2.05 -11.79 30.41
N HIS A 333 0.79 -11.34 30.35
CA HIS A 333 -0.35 -12.20 30.00
C HIS A 333 -0.20 -12.80 28.62
N PHE A 334 0.16 -11.97 27.61
CA PHE A 334 0.40 -12.44 26.24
C PHE A 334 1.58 -13.41 26.13
N ALA A 335 2.69 -13.11 26.83
CA ALA A 335 3.86 -13.99 26.84
C ALA A 335 3.55 -15.36 27.46
N ALA A 336 2.83 -15.38 28.58
CA ALA A 336 2.41 -16.61 29.25
C ALA A 336 1.42 -17.43 28.42
N ALA A 337 0.42 -16.78 27.80
CA ALA A 337 -0.56 -17.42 26.95
C ALA A 337 0.05 -18.07 25.70
N ASN A 338 1.09 -17.44 25.13
CA ASN A 338 1.75 -17.90 23.91
C ASN A 338 2.92 -18.88 24.17
N GLY A 339 3.19 -19.28 25.41
CA GLY A 339 4.24 -20.25 25.75
C GLY A 339 5.66 -19.71 25.50
N LYS A 340 5.87 -18.40 25.54
CA LYS A 340 7.15 -17.75 25.23
C LYS A 340 8.01 -17.61 26.47
N LYS A 341 8.61 -18.75 26.95
CA LYS A 341 9.40 -18.83 28.18
C LYS A 341 10.49 -17.75 28.28
N ASP A 342 11.28 -17.56 27.21
CA ASP A 342 12.38 -16.60 27.24
C ASP A 342 11.87 -15.15 27.36
N ILE A 343 10.72 -14.84 26.74
CA ILE A 343 10.06 -13.54 26.86
C ILE A 343 9.49 -13.35 28.27
N VAL A 344 8.83 -14.38 28.84
CA VAL A 344 8.33 -14.34 30.24
C VAL A 344 9.49 -14.05 31.18
N LYS A 345 10.60 -14.79 31.07
CA LYS A 345 11.79 -14.56 31.90
C LYS A 345 12.32 -13.14 31.74
N MET A 346 12.49 -12.67 30.50
CA MET A 346 12.94 -11.32 30.20
C MET A 346 12.01 -10.26 30.84
N LEU A 347 10.69 -10.39 30.72
CA LEU A 347 9.74 -9.47 31.31
C LEU A 347 9.85 -9.45 32.86
N LEU A 348 9.93 -10.61 33.49
CA LEU A 348 10.07 -10.70 34.94
C LEU A 348 11.39 -10.08 35.44
N GLU A 349 12.50 -10.30 34.73
CA GLU A 349 13.79 -9.68 35.02
C GLU A 349 13.76 -8.15 34.86
N HIS A 350 12.90 -7.61 33.98
CA HIS A 350 12.68 -6.16 33.82
C HIS A 350 11.57 -5.60 34.72
N GLY A 351 11.07 -6.38 35.69
CA GLY A 351 10.14 -5.92 36.72
C GLY A 351 8.65 -6.00 36.32
N ALA A 352 8.28 -6.91 35.43
CA ALA A 352 6.87 -7.19 35.18
C ALA A 352 6.16 -7.71 36.44
N ASP A 353 5.00 -7.13 36.74
CA ASP A 353 4.19 -7.52 37.91
C ASP A 353 3.30 -8.72 37.56
N ALA A 354 3.64 -9.89 38.10
CA ALA A 354 2.90 -11.12 37.91
C ALA A 354 1.58 -11.15 38.71
N THR A 355 1.28 -10.16 39.54
CA THR A 355 0.06 -10.11 40.36
C THR A 355 -1.08 -9.32 39.71
N LEU A 356 -0.85 -8.69 38.56
CA LEU A 356 -1.87 -7.95 37.85
C LEU A 356 -2.90 -8.92 37.24
N ILE A 357 -4.16 -8.58 37.39
CA ILE A 357 -5.30 -9.31 36.84
C ILE A 357 -5.90 -8.54 35.68
N ASN A 358 -6.38 -9.27 34.67
CA ASN A 358 -7.11 -8.66 33.55
C ASN A 358 -8.61 -8.49 33.90
N ASN A 359 -9.40 -7.97 32.94
CA ASN A 359 -10.84 -7.74 33.13
C ASN A 359 -11.67 -9.03 33.34
N ARG A 360 -11.05 -10.22 33.15
CA ARG A 360 -11.62 -11.55 33.46
C ARG A 360 -11.15 -12.08 34.80
N GLU A 361 -10.53 -11.27 35.63
CA GLU A 361 -9.93 -11.63 36.91
C GLU A 361 -8.84 -12.73 36.79
N GLN A 362 -8.18 -12.83 35.63
CA GLN A 362 -7.13 -13.83 35.34
C GLN A 362 -5.74 -13.22 35.50
N LEU A 363 -4.83 -13.99 36.06
CA LEU A 363 -3.41 -13.73 36.15
C LEU A 363 -2.68 -14.31 34.94
N ALA A 364 -1.47 -13.84 34.64
CA ALA A 364 -0.62 -14.43 33.61
C ALA A 364 -0.36 -15.94 33.84
N ILE A 365 -0.28 -16.38 35.11
CA ILE A 365 -0.08 -17.79 35.50
C ILE A 365 -1.29 -18.64 35.10
N ASP A 366 -2.50 -18.11 35.14
CA ASP A 366 -3.71 -18.87 34.79
C ASP A 366 -3.68 -19.27 33.31
N TYR A 367 -3.19 -18.38 32.44
CA TYR A 367 -2.99 -18.69 31.01
C TYR A 367 -1.92 -19.77 30.79
N ALA A 368 -0.80 -19.72 31.54
CA ALA A 368 0.23 -20.74 31.47
C ALA A 368 -0.30 -22.09 31.91
N ASN A 369 -1.09 -22.13 32.97
CA ASN A 369 -1.71 -23.37 33.51
C ASN A 369 -2.75 -23.95 32.52
N MET A 370 -3.65 -23.12 31.97
CA MET A 370 -4.67 -23.54 31.00
C MET A 370 -4.05 -24.15 29.74
N ASN A 371 -2.90 -23.64 29.32
CA ASN A 371 -2.20 -24.12 28.13
C ASN A 371 -1.14 -25.19 28.42
N GLY A 372 -0.94 -25.58 29.70
CA GLY A 372 -0.01 -26.63 30.10
C GLY A 372 1.47 -26.25 30.05
N PHE A 373 1.79 -24.95 30.12
CA PHE A 373 3.17 -24.46 30.08
C PHE A 373 3.83 -24.50 31.47
N ASN A 374 4.11 -25.69 31.98
CA ASN A 374 4.60 -25.95 33.36
C ASN A 374 5.88 -25.15 33.68
N GLU A 375 6.80 -24.98 32.74
CA GLU A 375 8.03 -24.22 32.98
C GLU A 375 7.76 -22.73 33.18
N ILE A 376 6.78 -22.17 32.46
CA ILE A 376 6.36 -20.76 32.62
C ILE A 376 5.62 -20.61 33.94
N THR A 377 4.75 -21.56 34.29
CA THR A 377 4.09 -21.62 35.61
C THR A 377 5.12 -21.58 36.75
N ALA A 378 6.18 -22.38 36.66
CA ALA A 378 7.24 -22.41 37.67
C ALA A 378 7.97 -21.07 37.80
N LEU A 379 8.31 -20.43 36.67
CA LEU A 379 8.90 -19.09 36.62
C LEU A 379 7.99 -18.04 37.25
N LEU A 380 6.70 -18.03 36.93
CA LEU A 380 5.75 -17.07 37.45
C LEU A 380 5.54 -17.22 38.97
N VAL A 381 5.60 -18.48 39.49
CA VAL A 381 5.56 -18.75 40.93
C VAL A 381 6.83 -18.23 41.60
N GLU A 382 8.01 -18.44 41.02
CA GLU A 382 9.30 -17.99 41.56
C GLU A 382 9.36 -16.46 41.72
N TYR A 383 8.85 -15.72 40.75
CA TYR A 383 8.84 -14.27 40.74
C TYR A 383 7.61 -13.63 41.40
N SER A 384 6.59 -14.42 41.75
CA SER A 384 5.45 -13.93 42.54
C SER A 384 5.92 -13.66 43.97
N PRO A 385 5.56 -12.53 44.58
CA PRO A 385 5.87 -12.29 45.97
C PRO A 385 5.28 -13.44 46.80
N THR A 386 6.19 -14.18 47.42
CA THR A 386 5.87 -15.39 48.21
C THR A 386 4.66 -15.14 49.11
N THR A 387 3.69 -15.98 48.96
CA THR A 387 2.44 -16.10 49.72
C THR A 387 2.70 -16.29 51.24
N LYS A 388 3.46 -15.39 51.90
CA LYS A 388 3.55 -15.40 53.35
C LYS A 388 2.43 -14.63 54.06
N ASN A 389 1.53 -13.99 53.32
CA ASN A 389 0.35 -13.31 53.90
C ASN A 389 -0.82 -13.32 52.88
N LYS A 390 -1.33 -14.48 52.48
CA LYS A 390 -2.74 -14.58 52.05
C LYS A 390 -3.60 -14.85 53.27
N PRO A 391 -4.58 -13.98 53.61
CA PRO A 391 -5.65 -14.45 54.49
C PRO A 391 -6.33 -15.64 53.79
N SER A 392 -6.43 -16.75 54.49
CA SER A 392 -7.11 -17.94 54.00
C SER A 392 -8.52 -17.58 53.59
N LEU A 393 -8.76 -17.43 52.27
CA LEU A 393 -10.11 -17.45 51.72
C LEU A 393 -10.62 -18.86 51.95
N LYS A 394 -11.55 -18.98 52.90
CA LYS A 394 -12.33 -20.18 53.16
C LYS A 394 -12.89 -20.69 51.85
N ALA A 395 -12.66 -21.95 51.52
CA ALA A 395 -13.25 -22.65 50.44
C ALA A 395 -14.77 -22.39 50.38
N VAL A 396 -15.22 -21.65 49.43
CA VAL A 396 -16.63 -21.55 49.08
C VAL A 396 -16.92 -22.77 48.18
N PRO A 397 -17.90 -23.61 48.48
CA PRO A 397 -18.17 -24.80 47.69
C PRO A 397 -18.56 -24.38 46.26
N ALA A 398 -17.99 -25.10 45.31
CA ALA A 398 -18.20 -24.97 43.89
C ALA A 398 -19.69 -24.84 43.56
N LYS A 399 -20.08 -23.70 43.00
CA LYS A 399 -21.34 -23.57 42.27
C LYS A 399 -21.10 -23.88 40.79
N GLU A 400 -21.24 -25.12 40.47
CA GLU A 400 -21.34 -25.67 39.10
C GLU A 400 -22.61 -25.20 38.37
N LYS A 401 -22.92 -23.91 38.29
CA LYS A 401 -24.09 -23.41 37.52
C LYS A 401 -23.93 -22.08 36.83
N ALA A 402 -22.74 -21.46 36.88
CA ALA A 402 -22.56 -20.13 36.25
C ALA A 402 -22.01 -20.16 34.81
N SER A 403 -21.38 -21.25 34.36
CA SER A 403 -20.80 -21.36 33.02
C SER A 403 -21.80 -21.71 31.92
N GLU A 404 -22.91 -22.36 32.24
CA GLU A 404 -23.97 -22.67 31.25
C GLU A 404 -24.87 -21.46 30.93
N SER A 405 -25.07 -20.55 31.88
CA SER A 405 -25.97 -19.39 31.67
C SER A 405 -25.35 -18.31 30.80
N ILE A 406 -24.01 -18.08 30.85
CA ILE A 406 -23.33 -17.10 30.04
C ILE A 406 -23.23 -17.58 28.57
N GLY A 407 -22.98 -18.86 28.36
CA GLY A 407 -22.92 -19.43 27.00
C GLY A 407 -24.30 -19.42 26.30
N GLN A 408 -25.40 -19.61 27.07
CA GLN A 408 -26.77 -19.55 26.53
C GLN A 408 -27.20 -18.11 26.25
N ASP A 409 -26.81 -17.15 27.06
CA ASP A 409 -27.14 -15.73 26.83
C ASP A 409 -26.44 -15.16 25.58
N ILE A 410 -25.16 -15.51 25.38
CA ILE A 410 -24.41 -15.10 24.17
C ILE A 410 -24.97 -15.76 22.91
N SER A 411 -25.34 -17.05 22.98
CA SER A 411 -25.94 -17.76 21.83
C SER A 411 -27.31 -17.20 21.45
N SER A 412 -28.14 -16.83 22.45
CA SER A 412 -29.45 -16.23 22.21
C SER A 412 -29.35 -14.81 21.65
N LYS A 413 -28.41 -13.99 22.13
CA LYS A 413 -28.15 -12.64 21.59
C LYS A 413 -27.61 -12.70 20.16
N LYS A 414 -26.77 -13.68 19.83
CA LYS A 414 -26.27 -13.91 18.47
C LYS A 414 -27.41 -14.23 17.50
N GLN A 415 -28.29 -15.18 17.87
CA GLN A 415 -29.40 -15.58 17.03
C GLN A 415 -30.34 -14.39 16.79
N ALA A 416 -30.65 -13.63 17.83
CA ALA A 416 -31.49 -12.43 17.71
C ALA A 416 -30.88 -11.35 16.81
N LEU A 417 -29.55 -11.21 16.76
CA LEU A 417 -28.85 -10.28 15.86
C LEU A 417 -28.85 -10.77 14.41
N LEU A 418 -28.75 -12.08 14.17
CA LEU A 418 -28.87 -12.67 12.84
C LEU A 418 -30.30 -12.49 12.28
N ASP A 419 -31.30 -12.76 13.12
CA ASP A 419 -32.70 -12.57 12.76
C ASP A 419 -33.02 -11.08 12.43
N LEU A 420 -32.45 -10.15 13.20
CA LEU A 420 -32.55 -8.70 12.91
C LEU A 420 -31.90 -8.32 11.56
N LYS A 421 -30.75 -8.93 11.24
CA LYS A 421 -30.08 -8.69 9.97
C LYS A 421 -30.87 -9.25 8.79
N GLU A 422 -31.44 -10.45 8.92
CA GLU A 422 -32.33 -11.02 7.90
C GLU A 422 -33.55 -10.13 7.62
N LEU A 423 -34.11 -9.50 8.66
CA LEU A 423 -35.22 -8.55 8.51
C LEU A 423 -34.79 -7.26 7.80
N LEU A 424 -33.57 -6.78 8.03
CA LEU A 424 -33.00 -5.65 7.28
C LEU A 424 -32.76 -6.00 5.82
N ASP A 425 -32.12 -7.14 5.55
CA ASP A 425 -31.80 -7.63 4.20
C ASP A 425 -33.06 -7.94 3.39
N ALA A 426 -34.14 -8.36 4.07
CA ALA A 426 -35.48 -8.55 3.50
C ALA A 426 -36.25 -7.23 3.27
N GLY A 427 -35.69 -6.08 3.67
CA GLY A 427 -36.37 -4.76 3.56
C GLY A 427 -37.55 -4.57 4.49
N ILE A 428 -37.70 -5.38 5.54
CA ILE A 428 -38.74 -5.33 6.55
C ILE A 428 -38.43 -4.28 7.61
N LEU A 429 -37.12 -4.09 7.91
CA LEU A 429 -36.60 -3.04 8.78
C LEU A 429 -35.84 -1.99 7.98
N THR A 430 -35.92 -0.76 8.39
CA THR A 430 -35.03 0.32 7.92
C THR A 430 -33.69 0.25 8.64
N GLN A 431 -32.66 0.88 8.07
CA GLN A 431 -31.34 0.96 8.70
C GLN A 431 -31.40 1.63 10.10
N GLU A 432 -32.24 2.63 10.27
CA GLU A 432 -32.40 3.32 11.57
C GLU A 432 -33.05 2.42 12.62
N GLU A 433 -34.10 1.69 12.26
CA GLU A 433 -34.75 0.73 13.16
C GLU A 433 -33.85 -0.43 13.55
N PHE A 434 -33.05 -0.94 12.60
CA PHE A 434 -32.05 -1.95 12.87
C PHE A 434 -31.02 -1.48 13.92
N GLU A 435 -30.46 -0.27 13.79
CA GLU A 435 -29.47 0.25 14.74
C GLU A 435 -30.08 0.49 16.14
N VAL A 436 -31.36 0.85 16.24
CA VAL A 436 -32.06 1.01 17.53
C VAL A 436 -32.24 -0.34 18.23
N GLU A 437 -32.72 -1.35 17.50
CA GLU A 437 -32.96 -2.69 18.09
C GLU A 437 -31.64 -3.41 18.41
N LYS A 438 -30.61 -3.24 17.58
CA LYS A 438 -29.25 -3.73 17.85
C LYS A 438 -28.69 -3.16 19.15
N LYS A 439 -28.84 -1.84 19.40
CA LYS A 439 -28.40 -1.23 20.67
C LYS A 439 -29.15 -1.80 21.87
N LYS A 440 -30.43 -2.11 21.77
CA LYS A 440 -31.21 -2.71 22.85
C LYS A 440 -30.75 -4.14 23.15
N LEU A 441 -30.39 -4.92 22.12
CA LEU A 441 -29.90 -6.31 22.28
C LEU A 441 -28.49 -6.38 22.88
N LEU A 442 -27.67 -5.37 22.63
CA LEU A 442 -26.29 -5.31 23.11
C LEU A 442 -26.15 -4.68 24.50
N ALA A 443 -27.18 -3.93 24.95
CA ALA A 443 -27.23 -3.37 26.30
C ALA A 443 -27.61 -4.45 27.32
#